data_3a16ba19bd319366f52b950e3535d229
#
_entry.id   3a16ba19bd319366f52b950e3535d229
#
_cell.length_a   1.000
_cell.length_b   1.000
_cell.length_c   1.000
_cell.angle_alpha   90.00
_cell.angle_beta   90.00
_cell.angle_gamma   90.00
#
_symmetry.space_group_name_H-M   'P 1'
#
loop_
_entity.id
_entity.type
_entity.pdbx_description
1 polymer ?
#
loop_
_entity_poly.entity_id
_entity_poly.type
_entity_poly.pdbx_seq_one_letter_code
_entity_poly.pdbx_strand_id
1 'polypeptide(L)'
;GAAGIRGLFYDGTPLPLGKEAVRRAEITTRDIDRGDYPHYFLKEITESTLSVRKTLLGKYRIEREGGKARAVFNLGPDIIPEGIREGLRAGKIRRIVVIGHGTAAVAGSAVADAMERCLKGSGIRVEARIASELSGFCLEDGLQETLVIPITQSGTTTDTNRAVAMAVERGAKIIAIVNRRQSDITTKS
;
A
#
# COMPACT_ATOMS: atom_id res chain seq x y z
N GLY A 1 -6.95 25.40 15.11
CA GLY A 1 -8.32 25.05 14.75
C GLY A 1 -8.62 25.40 13.32
N ALA A 2 -9.59 24.74 12.69
CA ALA A 2 -9.97 24.92 11.27
C ALA A 2 -10.54 26.31 10.90
N ALA A 3 -10.65 27.23 11.84
CA ALA A 3 -11.25 28.55 11.65
C ALA A 3 -10.47 29.51 10.73
N GLY A 4 -9.36 29.09 10.16
CA GLY A 4 -8.55 29.89 9.23
C GLY A 4 -8.28 29.24 7.88
N ILE A 5 -8.88 28.08 7.58
CA ILE A 5 -8.65 27.40 6.30
C ILE A 5 -9.68 27.90 5.28
N ARG A 6 -9.20 28.40 4.16
CA ARG A 6 -10.03 28.75 2.99
C ARG A 6 -9.68 27.81 1.86
N GLY A 7 -10.69 27.18 1.26
CA GLY A 7 -10.54 26.44 0.01
C GLY A 7 -10.81 27.37 -1.17
N LEU A 8 -10.03 27.24 -2.23
CA LEU A 8 -10.24 27.93 -3.50
C LEU A 8 -10.12 26.91 -4.62
N PHE A 9 -10.94 27.02 -5.64
CA PHE A 9 -10.71 26.35 -6.92
C PHE A 9 -9.53 26.99 -7.65
N TYR A 10 -9.00 26.35 -8.67
CA TYR A 10 -7.85 26.85 -9.45
C TYR A 10 -8.14 28.18 -10.17
N ASP A 11 -9.39 28.49 -10.42
CA ASP A 11 -9.86 29.78 -10.98
C ASP A 11 -10.01 30.88 -9.93
N GLY A 12 -9.70 30.59 -8.66
CA GLY A 12 -9.79 31.53 -7.55
C GLY A 12 -11.18 31.64 -6.90
N THR A 13 -12.18 30.91 -7.39
CA THR A 13 -13.50 30.88 -6.75
C THR A 13 -13.48 30.15 -5.41
N PRO A 14 -14.26 30.61 -4.40
CA PRO A 14 -14.31 29.95 -3.10
C PRO A 14 -14.83 28.52 -3.18
N LEU A 15 -14.05 27.58 -2.62
CA LEU A 15 -14.48 26.21 -2.40
C LEU A 15 -15.14 26.11 -1.01
N PRO A 16 -16.43 25.82 -0.92
CA PRO A 16 -17.10 25.67 0.37
C PRO A 16 -16.57 24.41 1.09
N LEU A 17 -15.95 24.61 2.25
CA LEU A 17 -15.47 23.53 3.11
C LEU A 17 -16.48 23.29 4.22
N GLY A 18 -17.30 22.26 4.10
CA GLY A 18 -18.17 21.79 5.16
C GLY A 18 -17.39 21.09 6.29
N LYS A 19 -18.04 20.87 7.43
CA LYS A 19 -17.41 20.16 8.57
C LYS A 19 -16.95 18.75 8.19
N GLU A 20 -17.62 18.12 7.25
CA GLU A 20 -17.33 16.80 6.69
C GLU A 20 -16.02 16.74 5.88
N ALA A 21 -15.58 17.88 5.34
CA ALA A 21 -14.31 17.99 4.63
C ALA A 21 -13.10 18.07 5.58
N VAL A 22 -13.35 18.35 6.87
CA VAL A 22 -12.31 18.46 7.89
C VAL A 22 -12.06 17.09 8.52
N ARG A 23 -10.92 16.50 8.21
CA ARG A 23 -10.48 15.23 8.84
C ARG A 23 -9.42 15.49 9.89
N ARG A 24 -9.51 14.80 11.02
CA ARG A 24 -8.49 14.85 12.05
C ARG A 24 -7.34 13.91 11.67
N ALA A 25 -6.13 14.46 11.58
CA ALA A 25 -4.95 13.64 11.35
C ALA A 25 -4.61 12.80 12.60
N GLU A 26 -4.32 11.52 12.40
CA GLU A 26 -3.87 10.61 13.49
C GLU A 26 -2.35 10.73 13.77
N ILE A 27 -1.70 11.75 13.22
CA ILE A 27 -0.27 12.00 13.44
C ILE A 27 -0.09 12.66 14.81
N THR A 28 0.74 12.07 15.65
CA THR A 28 1.12 12.67 16.94
C THR A 28 2.38 13.52 16.79
N THR A 29 2.55 14.51 17.66
CA THR A 29 3.76 15.34 17.70
C THR A 29 5.03 14.52 17.96
N ARG A 30 4.92 13.36 18.62
CA ARG A 30 6.03 12.42 18.82
C ARG A 30 6.58 11.85 17.51
N ASP A 31 5.74 11.70 16.48
CA ASP A 31 6.16 11.11 15.20
C ASP A 31 6.99 12.11 14.37
N ILE A 32 6.85 13.40 14.64
CA ILE A 32 7.55 14.47 13.93
C ILE A 32 8.63 15.15 14.78
N ASP A 33 8.78 14.76 16.04
CA ASP A 33 9.83 15.29 16.91
C ASP A 33 11.17 14.64 16.59
N ARG A 34 12.19 15.46 16.41
CA ARG A 34 13.57 15.00 16.18
C ARG A 34 14.18 14.42 17.46
N GLY A 35 13.72 14.83 18.63
CA GLY A 35 14.35 14.50 19.91
C GLY A 35 15.79 15.02 19.99
N ASP A 36 16.66 14.29 20.67
CA ASP A 36 18.06 14.65 20.88
C ASP A 36 18.97 14.35 19.69
N TYR A 37 18.41 13.88 18.56
CA TYR A 37 19.21 13.57 17.39
C TYR A 37 19.62 14.84 16.63
N PRO A 38 20.86 14.96 16.13
CA PRO A 38 21.31 16.11 15.34
C PRO A 38 20.56 16.22 14.00
N HIS A 39 20.13 15.09 13.41
CA HIS A 39 19.44 15.02 12.14
C HIS A 39 18.31 14.00 12.17
N TYR A 40 17.21 14.27 11.49
CA TYR A 40 16.09 13.33 11.31
C TYR A 40 16.52 12.01 10.68
N PHE A 41 17.39 12.03 9.71
CA PHE A 41 17.91 10.83 9.05
C PHE A 41 18.61 9.88 10.04
N LEU A 42 19.43 10.42 10.94
CA LEU A 42 20.08 9.61 11.97
C LEU A 42 19.05 9.03 12.95
N LYS A 43 18.07 9.82 13.37
CA LYS A 43 16.96 9.35 14.20
C LYS A 43 16.26 8.16 13.54
N GLU A 44 15.81 8.30 12.28
CA GLU A 44 15.05 7.29 11.58
C GLU A 44 15.83 6.00 11.36
N ILE A 45 17.11 6.08 11.00
CA ILE A 45 17.97 4.90 10.90
C ILE A 45 18.09 4.19 12.25
N THR A 46 18.35 4.95 13.31
CA THR A 46 18.54 4.38 14.65
C THR A 46 17.24 3.75 15.16
N GLU A 47 16.09 4.34 14.87
CA GLU A 47 14.79 3.85 15.30
C GLU A 47 14.20 2.76 14.35
N SER A 48 14.85 2.44 13.23
CA SER A 48 14.31 1.51 12.23
C SER A 48 13.96 0.13 12.81
N THR A 49 14.78 -0.42 13.71
CA THR A 49 14.50 -1.69 14.38
C THR A 49 13.22 -1.63 15.22
N LEU A 50 13.01 -0.53 15.93
CA LEU A 50 11.80 -0.31 16.73
C LEU A 50 10.57 -0.13 15.81
N SER A 51 10.72 0.58 14.70
CA SER A 51 9.67 0.77 13.70
C SER A 51 9.20 -0.54 13.09
N VAL A 52 10.13 -1.40 12.69
CA VAL A 52 9.80 -2.74 12.16
C VAL A 52 9.07 -3.56 13.23
N ARG A 53 9.58 -3.58 14.47
CA ARG A 53 8.92 -4.30 15.57
C ARG A 53 7.52 -3.79 15.85
N LYS A 54 7.31 -2.47 15.89
CA LYS A 54 5.98 -1.86 16.07
C LYS A 54 5.03 -2.23 14.93
N THR A 55 5.52 -2.21 13.69
CA THR A 55 4.72 -2.56 12.52
C THR A 55 4.24 -4.00 12.56
N LEU A 56 5.04 -4.92 13.08
CA LEU A 56 4.72 -6.35 13.17
C LEU A 56 3.92 -6.72 14.42
N LEU A 57 3.88 -5.83 15.43
CA LEU A 57 3.21 -6.11 16.71
C LEU A 57 1.73 -6.45 16.51
N GLY A 58 1.32 -7.60 17.00
CA GLY A 58 -0.07 -8.09 16.91
C GLY A 58 -0.49 -8.56 15.51
N LYS A 59 0.39 -8.47 14.51
CA LYS A 59 0.06 -8.87 13.13
C LYS A 59 0.42 -10.31 12.78
N TYR A 60 1.13 -11.01 13.65
CA TYR A 60 1.45 -12.41 13.48
C TYR A 60 1.49 -13.13 14.82
N ARG A 61 1.39 -14.45 14.75
CA ARG A 61 1.65 -15.37 15.86
C ARG A 61 2.64 -16.44 15.43
N ILE A 62 3.35 -16.99 16.39
CA ILE A 62 4.26 -18.12 16.15
C ILE A 62 3.52 -19.42 16.52
N GLU A 63 3.32 -20.24 15.54
CA GLU A 63 2.85 -21.62 15.71
C GLU A 63 4.05 -22.57 15.74
N ARG A 64 4.00 -23.55 16.64
CA ARG A 64 5.05 -24.58 16.78
C ARG A 64 4.42 -25.94 16.54
N GLU A 65 4.88 -26.62 15.51
CA GLU A 65 4.42 -27.95 15.14
C GLU A 65 5.63 -28.81 14.75
N GLY A 66 5.73 -30.02 15.33
CA GLY A 66 6.83 -30.94 15.05
C GLY A 66 8.23 -30.37 15.29
N GLY A 67 8.40 -29.49 16.28
CA GLY A 67 9.69 -28.84 16.58
C GLY A 67 10.07 -27.68 15.65
N LYS A 68 9.25 -27.38 14.63
CA LYS A 68 9.44 -26.24 13.73
C LYS A 68 8.60 -25.05 14.17
N ALA A 69 9.18 -23.86 14.11
CA ALA A 69 8.46 -22.61 14.35
C ALA A 69 8.04 -21.98 13.01
N ARG A 70 6.76 -21.59 12.90
CA ARG A 70 6.19 -20.94 11.75
C ARG A 70 5.52 -19.63 12.16
N ALA A 71 5.83 -18.52 11.47
CA ALA A 71 5.08 -17.28 11.63
C ALA A 71 3.79 -17.36 10.80
N VAL A 72 2.66 -17.11 11.45
CA VAL A 72 1.34 -17.05 10.81
C VAL A 72 0.82 -15.61 10.96
N PHE A 73 0.60 -14.94 9.84
CA PHE A 73 0.13 -13.56 9.82
C PHE A 73 -1.38 -13.49 9.95
N ASN A 74 -1.86 -12.51 10.69
CA ASN A 74 -3.28 -12.22 10.88
C ASN A 74 -3.80 -11.42 9.69
N LEU A 75 -4.03 -12.11 8.58
CA LEU A 75 -4.58 -11.52 7.35
C LEU A 75 -6.06 -11.89 7.24
N GLY A 76 -6.93 -11.25 8.03
CA GLY A 76 -8.37 -11.46 8.04
C GLY A 76 -9.08 -10.96 6.76
N PRO A 77 -10.42 -11.16 6.66
CA PRO A 77 -11.20 -10.68 5.51
C PRO A 77 -11.24 -9.16 5.38
N ASP A 78 -10.98 -8.46 6.48
CA ASP A 78 -10.81 -7.00 6.58
C ASP A 78 -9.53 -6.51 5.89
N ILE A 79 -8.52 -7.38 5.74
CA ILE A 79 -7.25 -7.07 5.09
C ILE A 79 -7.20 -7.64 3.67
N ILE A 80 -7.57 -8.91 3.52
CA ILE A 80 -7.67 -9.57 2.22
C ILE A 80 -9.12 -10.02 2.03
N PRO A 81 -9.92 -9.30 1.25
CA PRO A 81 -11.32 -9.64 0.96
C PRO A 81 -11.47 -11.06 0.44
N GLU A 82 -12.56 -11.75 0.84
CA GLU A 82 -12.78 -13.15 0.50
C GLU A 82 -12.81 -13.38 -1.03
N GLY A 83 -13.37 -12.45 -1.79
CA GLY A 83 -13.37 -12.55 -3.26
C GLY A 83 -11.98 -12.58 -3.91
N ILE A 84 -10.97 -11.96 -3.26
CA ILE A 84 -9.57 -12.04 -3.71
C ILE A 84 -8.98 -13.40 -3.31
N ARG A 85 -9.25 -13.88 -2.08
CA ARG A 85 -8.79 -15.20 -1.62
C ARG A 85 -9.33 -16.33 -2.49
N GLU A 86 -10.62 -16.29 -2.76
CA GLU A 86 -11.28 -17.25 -3.65
C GLU A 86 -10.75 -17.15 -5.08
N GLY A 87 -10.55 -15.94 -5.58
CA GLY A 87 -9.96 -15.70 -6.90
C GLY A 87 -8.58 -16.32 -7.06
N LEU A 88 -7.73 -16.21 -6.03
CA LEU A 88 -6.40 -16.83 -6.00
C LEU A 88 -6.49 -18.36 -5.91
N ARG A 89 -7.33 -18.90 -5.01
CA ARG A 89 -7.51 -20.35 -4.83
C ARG A 89 -8.11 -21.02 -6.05
N ALA A 90 -9.08 -20.39 -6.69
CA ALA A 90 -9.77 -20.90 -7.88
C ALA A 90 -9.00 -20.67 -9.19
N GLY A 91 -7.81 -20.05 -9.15
CA GLY A 91 -7.03 -19.75 -10.34
C GLY A 91 -7.66 -18.69 -11.26
N LYS A 92 -8.61 -17.89 -10.73
CA LYS A 92 -9.21 -16.75 -11.43
C LYS A 92 -8.28 -15.54 -11.45
N ILE A 93 -7.41 -15.42 -10.45
CA ILE A 93 -6.34 -14.44 -10.42
C ILE A 93 -5.06 -15.18 -10.79
N ARG A 94 -4.49 -14.83 -11.93
CA ARG A 94 -3.31 -15.47 -12.53
C ARG A 94 -2.10 -14.56 -12.59
N ARG A 95 -2.30 -13.28 -12.33
CA ARG A 95 -1.22 -12.28 -12.37
C ARG A 95 -1.28 -11.40 -11.13
N ILE A 96 -0.12 -11.16 -10.54
CA ILE A 96 0.09 -10.21 -9.45
C ILE A 96 1.09 -9.18 -9.92
N VAL A 97 0.72 -7.89 -9.88
CA VAL A 97 1.59 -6.78 -10.24
C VAL A 97 1.82 -5.91 -9.02
N VAL A 98 3.04 -5.92 -8.49
CA VAL A 98 3.43 -5.06 -7.39
C VAL A 98 3.93 -3.74 -7.96
N ILE A 99 3.34 -2.62 -7.55
CA ILE A 99 3.72 -1.30 -8.05
C ILE A 99 4.14 -0.35 -6.94
N GLY A 100 5.01 0.58 -7.28
CA GLY A 100 5.46 1.65 -6.39
C GLY A 100 6.20 2.73 -7.15
N HIS A 101 6.65 3.75 -6.44
CA HIS A 101 7.48 4.81 -7.00
C HIS A 101 8.64 5.13 -6.05
N GLY A 102 9.83 5.43 -6.59
CA GLY A 102 11.03 5.68 -5.78
C GLY A 102 11.38 4.50 -4.88
N THR A 103 11.65 4.74 -3.60
CA THR A 103 12.02 3.71 -2.62
C THR A 103 10.93 2.64 -2.43
N ALA A 104 9.66 3.01 -2.59
CA ALA A 104 8.56 2.04 -2.54
C ALA A 104 8.58 1.06 -3.72
N ALA A 105 9.07 1.47 -4.90
CA ALA A 105 9.27 0.55 -6.02
C ALA A 105 10.36 -0.48 -5.73
N VAL A 106 11.46 -0.06 -5.07
CA VAL A 106 12.53 -0.99 -4.64
C VAL A 106 12.01 -2.02 -3.65
N ALA A 107 11.23 -1.57 -2.66
CA ALA A 107 10.56 -2.48 -1.73
C ALA A 107 9.59 -3.42 -2.47
N GLY A 108 8.86 -2.90 -3.44
CA GLY A 108 7.95 -3.67 -4.30
C GLY A 108 8.65 -4.76 -5.08
N SER A 109 9.82 -4.50 -5.63
CA SER A 109 10.62 -5.50 -6.34
C SER A 109 11.02 -6.65 -5.40
N ALA A 110 11.52 -6.34 -4.21
CA ALA A 110 11.88 -7.36 -3.22
C ALA A 110 10.67 -8.23 -2.78
N VAL A 111 9.50 -7.60 -2.63
CA VAL A 111 8.24 -8.31 -2.31
C VAL A 111 7.84 -9.20 -3.47
N ALA A 112 7.87 -8.70 -4.72
CA ALA A 112 7.53 -9.49 -5.91
C ALA A 112 8.44 -10.71 -6.06
N ASP A 113 9.75 -10.55 -5.89
CA ASP A 113 10.73 -11.65 -5.94
C ASP A 113 10.45 -12.72 -4.86
N ALA A 114 10.07 -12.30 -3.65
CA ALA A 114 9.71 -13.22 -2.58
C ALA A 114 8.41 -13.97 -2.90
N MET A 115 7.41 -13.26 -3.43
CA MET A 115 6.14 -13.87 -3.84
C MET A 115 6.31 -14.84 -4.99
N GLU A 116 7.11 -14.50 -6.01
CA GLU A 116 7.40 -15.39 -7.14
C GLU A 116 7.99 -16.72 -6.68
N ARG A 117 8.98 -16.66 -5.77
CA ARG A 117 9.56 -17.87 -5.18
C ARG A 117 8.53 -18.71 -4.42
N CYS A 118 7.66 -18.08 -3.63
CA CYS A 118 6.63 -18.77 -2.86
C CYS A 118 5.52 -19.36 -3.74
N LEU A 119 5.21 -18.70 -4.86
CA LEU A 119 4.13 -19.09 -5.78
C LEU A 119 4.61 -19.93 -6.96
N LYS A 120 5.88 -20.36 -6.95
CA LYS A 120 6.43 -21.22 -8.00
C LYS A 120 5.58 -22.48 -8.17
N GLY A 121 5.12 -22.72 -9.41
CA GLY A 121 4.28 -23.87 -9.73
C GLY A 121 2.77 -23.68 -9.49
N SER A 122 2.33 -22.53 -8.94
CA SER A 122 0.90 -22.23 -8.72
C SER A 122 0.16 -21.78 -10.00
N GLY A 123 0.88 -21.46 -11.08
CA GLY A 123 0.32 -20.84 -12.29
C GLY A 123 0.08 -19.33 -12.15
N ILE A 124 0.45 -18.72 -11.03
CA ILE A 124 0.35 -17.27 -10.81
C ILE A 124 1.68 -16.63 -11.21
N ARG A 125 1.62 -15.68 -12.14
CA ARG A 125 2.76 -14.84 -12.51
C ARG A 125 2.85 -13.63 -11.59
N VAL A 126 4.04 -13.36 -11.07
CA VAL A 126 4.30 -12.17 -10.23
C VAL A 126 5.33 -11.28 -10.91
N GLU A 127 5.10 -9.99 -10.89
CA GLU A 127 6.04 -9.00 -11.42
C GLU A 127 5.99 -7.70 -10.63
N ALA A 128 7.10 -6.96 -10.62
CA ALA A 128 7.17 -5.59 -10.12
C ALA A 128 7.23 -4.60 -11.26
N ARG A 129 6.58 -3.44 -11.10
CA ARG A 129 6.61 -2.34 -12.06
C ARG A 129 6.72 -1.00 -11.34
N ILE A 130 7.35 -0.04 -11.96
CA ILE A 130 7.24 1.36 -11.54
C ILE A 130 5.83 1.84 -11.90
N ALA A 131 5.18 2.58 -11.01
CA ALA A 131 3.79 2.98 -11.19
C ALA A 131 3.57 3.82 -12.46
N SER A 132 4.48 4.72 -12.81
CA SER A 132 4.45 5.49 -14.06
C SER A 132 4.60 4.62 -15.30
N GLU A 133 5.44 3.58 -15.24
CA GLU A 133 5.60 2.62 -16.34
C GLU A 133 4.33 1.80 -16.57
N LEU A 134 3.70 1.36 -15.46
CA LEU A 134 2.43 0.65 -15.58
C LEU A 134 1.37 1.53 -16.25
N SER A 135 1.16 2.74 -15.75
CA SER A 135 0.13 3.65 -16.26
C SER A 135 0.41 4.20 -17.66
N GLY A 136 1.68 4.31 -18.03
CA GLY A 136 2.07 4.89 -19.32
C GLY A 136 2.17 3.90 -20.46
N PHE A 137 2.61 2.66 -20.19
CA PHE A 137 3.05 1.76 -21.27
C PHE A 137 2.63 0.30 -21.08
N CYS A 138 2.30 -0.14 -19.90
CA CYS A 138 2.15 -1.56 -19.58
C CYS A 138 0.73 -1.98 -19.17
N LEU A 139 -0.26 -1.11 -19.29
CA LEU A 139 -1.66 -1.44 -19.03
C LEU A 139 -2.27 -2.15 -20.24
N GLU A 140 -2.76 -3.35 -19.98
CA GLU A 140 -3.56 -4.12 -20.93
C GLU A 140 -5.03 -3.69 -20.87
N ASP A 141 -5.81 -3.98 -21.90
CA ASP A 141 -7.23 -3.57 -21.98
C ASP A 141 -8.12 -4.31 -20.96
N GLY A 142 -7.73 -5.51 -20.54
CA GLY A 142 -8.45 -6.31 -19.56
C GLY A 142 -7.54 -6.80 -18.44
N LEU A 143 -7.90 -6.50 -17.17
CA LEU A 143 -7.13 -6.87 -15.98
C LEU A 143 -7.96 -7.69 -14.98
N GLN A 144 -9.01 -8.38 -15.42
CA GLN A 144 -9.92 -9.14 -14.54
C GLN A 144 -9.23 -10.29 -13.80
N GLU A 145 -8.17 -10.84 -14.38
CA GLU A 145 -7.35 -11.90 -13.77
C GLU A 145 -6.13 -11.34 -13.01
N THR A 146 -6.07 -10.02 -12.81
CA THR A 146 -4.89 -9.35 -12.22
C THR A 146 -5.22 -8.79 -10.84
N LEU A 147 -4.33 -9.06 -9.88
CA LEU A 147 -4.25 -8.38 -8.61
C LEU A 147 -3.11 -7.36 -8.65
N VAL A 148 -3.41 -6.09 -8.48
CA VAL A 148 -2.40 -5.03 -8.36
C VAL A 148 -2.18 -4.71 -6.88
N ILE A 149 -0.91 -4.71 -6.46
CA ILE A 149 -0.50 -4.40 -5.08
C ILE A 149 0.33 -3.12 -5.09
N PRO A 150 -0.29 -1.95 -4.94
CA PRO A 150 0.44 -0.70 -4.79
C PRO A 150 1.10 -0.61 -3.41
N ILE A 151 2.39 -0.27 -3.39
CA ILE A 151 3.15 0.04 -2.18
C ILE A 151 3.46 1.53 -2.18
N THR A 152 3.05 2.23 -1.13
CA THR A 152 3.28 3.66 -1.01
C THR A 152 3.36 4.10 0.46
N GLN A 153 4.17 5.10 0.75
CA GLN A 153 4.28 5.64 2.10
C GLN A 153 3.16 6.67 2.37
N SER A 154 3.01 7.66 1.50
CA SER A 154 2.04 8.75 1.67
C SER A 154 0.62 8.39 1.24
N GLY A 155 0.47 7.45 0.29
CA GLY A 155 -0.80 7.13 -0.35
C GLY A 155 -1.35 8.24 -1.28
N THR A 156 -0.56 9.31 -1.51
CA THR A 156 -0.96 10.48 -2.31
C THR A 156 -0.10 10.65 -3.55
N THR A 157 0.86 9.75 -3.82
CA THR A 157 1.72 9.81 -5.00
C THR A 157 0.87 9.74 -6.26
N THR A 158 0.92 10.78 -7.09
CA THR A 158 0.07 10.95 -8.28
C THR A 158 0.15 9.77 -9.23
N ASP A 159 1.38 9.34 -9.59
CA ASP A 159 1.57 8.24 -10.53
C ASP A 159 1.01 6.91 -10.01
N THR A 160 1.21 6.63 -8.71
CA THR A 160 0.66 5.42 -8.09
C THR A 160 -0.87 5.45 -8.06
N ASN A 161 -1.46 6.59 -7.69
CA ASN A 161 -2.91 6.75 -7.68
C ASN A 161 -3.53 6.68 -9.08
N ARG A 162 -2.84 7.24 -10.09
CA ARG A 162 -3.24 7.15 -11.49
C ARG A 162 -3.20 5.70 -11.98
N ALA A 163 -2.09 5.00 -11.75
CA ALA A 163 -1.95 3.60 -12.16
C ALA A 163 -3.03 2.70 -11.52
N VAL A 164 -3.33 2.90 -10.23
CA VAL A 164 -4.41 2.19 -9.55
C VAL A 164 -5.78 2.50 -10.16
N ALA A 165 -6.11 3.77 -10.38
CA ALA A 165 -7.39 4.15 -10.99
C ALA A 165 -7.56 3.49 -12.37
N MET A 166 -6.57 3.57 -13.24
CA MET A 166 -6.59 2.97 -14.56
C MET A 166 -6.66 1.43 -14.52
N ALA A 167 -6.05 0.78 -13.51
CA ALA A 167 -6.14 -0.66 -13.33
C ALA A 167 -7.54 -1.08 -12.85
N VAL A 168 -8.15 -0.34 -11.93
CA VAL A 168 -9.53 -0.57 -11.48
C VAL A 168 -10.52 -0.45 -12.63
N GLU A 169 -10.41 0.59 -13.45
CA GLU A 169 -11.25 0.77 -14.66
C GLU A 169 -11.18 -0.42 -15.63
N ARG A 170 -10.06 -1.16 -15.61
CA ARG A 170 -9.84 -2.37 -16.44
C ARG A 170 -10.18 -3.67 -15.72
N GLY A 171 -10.76 -3.60 -14.54
CA GLY A 171 -11.25 -4.74 -13.78
C GLY A 171 -10.23 -5.41 -12.84
N ALA A 172 -9.07 -4.83 -12.62
CA ALA A 172 -8.09 -5.34 -11.65
C ALA A 172 -8.65 -5.33 -10.23
N LYS A 173 -8.21 -6.31 -9.43
CA LYS A 173 -8.38 -6.29 -7.98
C LYS A 173 -7.22 -5.54 -7.35
N ILE A 174 -7.48 -4.82 -6.24
CA ILE A 174 -6.46 -4.00 -5.59
C ILE A 174 -6.34 -4.39 -4.12
N ILE A 175 -5.10 -4.52 -3.62
CA ILE A 175 -4.77 -4.54 -2.19
C ILE A 175 -3.64 -3.56 -1.99
N ALA A 176 -3.89 -2.44 -1.31
CA ALA A 176 -2.87 -1.43 -1.07
C ALA A 176 -2.07 -1.70 0.21
N ILE A 177 -0.73 -1.55 0.10
CA ILE A 177 0.16 -1.48 1.26
C ILE A 177 0.55 -0.01 1.44
N VAL A 178 -0.02 0.62 2.46
CA VAL A 178 0.16 2.05 2.70
C VAL A 178 0.45 2.34 4.16
N ASN A 179 1.41 3.22 4.41
CA ASN A 179 1.75 3.61 5.77
C ASN A 179 0.76 4.63 6.34
N ARG A 180 0.22 5.52 5.52
CA ARG A 180 -0.70 6.57 5.93
C ARG A 180 -2.15 6.14 5.74
N ARG A 181 -2.89 6.02 6.83
CA ARG A 181 -4.34 5.82 6.81
C ARG A 181 -5.06 7.02 6.20
N GLN A 182 -6.26 6.82 5.70
CA GLN A 182 -7.12 7.89 5.14
C GLN A 182 -6.42 8.71 4.03
N SER A 183 -5.64 8.05 3.21
CA SER A 183 -5.01 8.62 2.01
C SER A 183 -5.83 8.28 0.76
N ASP A 184 -5.57 8.96 -0.35
CA ASP A 184 -6.35 8.81 -1.59
C ASP A 184 -6.38 7.36 -2.09
N ILE A 185 -5.27 6.63 -1.94
CA ILE A 185 -5.20 5.24 -2.39
C ILE A 185 -6.12 4.31 -1.59
N THR A 186 -6.39 4.62 -0.31
CA THR A 186 -7.25 3.79 0.55
C THR A 186 -8.73 3.89 0.20
N THR A 187 -9.12 4.82 -0.65
CA THR A 187 -10.49 4.95 -1.16
C THR A 187 -10.71 4.18 -2.47
N LYS A 188 -9.61 3.67 -3.06
CA LYS A 188 -9.60 2.99 -4.37
C LYS A 188 -9.24 1.50 -4.27
N SER A 189 -8.89 1.04 -3.07
CA SER A 189 -8.43 -0.33 -2.80
C SER A 189 -9.42 -1.12 -1.99
#